data_271ad7ad516d7827c9d74e8f64c5826a
#
_entry.id   271ad7ad516d7827c9d74e8f64c5826a
#
_cell.length_a   1.000
_cell.length_b   1.000
_cell.length_c   1.000
_cell.angle_alpha   90.00
_cell.angle_beta   90.00
_cell.angle_gamma   90.00
#
_symmetry.space_group_name_H-M   'P 1'
#
loop_
_entity.id
_entity.type
_entity.pdbx_description
1 polymer ?
#
loop_
_entity_poly.entity_id
_entity_poly.type
_entity_poly.pdbx_seq_one_letter_code
_entity_poly.pdbx_strand_id
1 'polypeptide(L)'
;LQALAADASESSAFLAGLPRPLIKEQVNAFLDLIREEIRAGAFNAPEQLALAALFPRLLAFVRAATRPRFRRVLNATGVVIHTNMGRSLLAPEAVEAVSSAAAHYSNLEFDLTTGERGSRYSHVEELLCRLTGAEAALVVNNNAAAVLIVLDTLCKGREVIVSRGQLVEIGGSFRIPEVMAKSGCILREVGATNRTHLRDYV
;
A
#
# COMPACT_ATOMS: atom_id res chain seq x y z
N LEU A 1 37.55 -0.33 -22.20
CA LEU A 1 38.02 -1.45 -21.34
C LEU A 1 37.66 -1.23 -19.88
N GLN A 2 37.95 -0.05 -19.28
CA GLN A 2 37.58 0.26 -17.90
C GLN A 2 36.07 0.28 -17.65
N ALA A 3 35.25 0.83 -18.58
CA ALA A 3 33.79 0.84 -18.48
C ALA A 3 33.22 -0.59 -18.59
N LEU A 4 33.77 -1.46 -19.46
CA LEU A 4 33.37 -2.87 -19.60
C LEU A 4 33.74 -3.70 -18.35
N ALA A 5 34.89 -3.40 -17.72
CA ALA A 5 35.29 -4.07 -16.47
C ALA A 5 34.42 -3.62 -15.26
N ALA A 6 34.03 -2.36 -15.22
CA ALA A 6 33.11 -1.85 -14.19
C ALA A 6 31.70 -2.46 -14.34
N ASP A 7 31.20 -2.55 -15.57
CA ASP A 7 29.89 -3.16 -15.87
C ASP A 7 29.87 -4.66 -15.57
N ALA A 8 30.94 -5.39 -15.84
CA ALA A 8 31.08 -6.79 -15.47
C ALA A 8 31.14 -6.99 -13.94
N SER A 9 31.78 -6.09 -13.20
CA SER A 9 31.86 -6.12 -11.73
C SER A 9 30.48 -5.84 -11.12
N GLU A 10 29.76 -4.83 -11.61
CA GLU A 10 28.41 -4.49 -11.15
C GLU A 10 27.40 -5.61 -11.45
N SER A 11 27.50 -6.21 -12.63
CA SER A 11 26.66 -7.34 -13.05
C SER A 11 26.89 -8.58 -12.20
N SER A 12 28.16 -8.86 -11.86
CA SER A 12 28.55 -9.95 -10.98
C SER A 12 28.05 -9.71 -9.55
N ALA A 13 28.19 -8.51 -9.02
CA ALA A 13 27.70 -8.13 -7.71
C ALA A 13 26.16 -8.22 -7.62
N PHE A 14 25.45 -7.78 -8.67
CA PHE A 14 24.01 -7.91 -8.75
C PHE A 14 23.55 -9.37 -8.67
N LEU A 15 24.14 -10.26 -9.49
CA LEU A 15 23.76 -11.68 -9.46
C LEU A 15 24.15 -12.35 -8.15
N ALA A 16 25.30 -12.01 -7.57
CA ALA A 16 25.74 -12.56 -6.28
C ALA A 16 24.80 -12.17 -5.11
N GLY A 17 24.11 -11.06 -5.22
CA GLY A 17 23.11 -10.62 -4.22
C GLY A 17 21.76 -11.34 -4.31
N LEU A 18 21.51 -12.14 -5.35
CA LEU A 18 20.26 -12.86 -5.52
C LEU A 18 20.34 -14.29 -4.97
N PRO A 19 19.23 -14.85 -4.44
CA PRO A 19 19.16 -16.24 -4.04
C PRO A 19 19.43 -17.20 -5.23
N ARG A 20 20.30 -18.19 -5.07
CA ARG A 20 20.64 -19.15 -6.11
C ARG A 20 19.42 -19.85 -6.77
N PRO A 21 18.39 -20.27 -6.01
CA PRO A 21 17.18 -20.86 -6.62
C PRO A 21 16.48 -19.90 -7.59
N LEU A 22 16.39 -18.61 -7.23
CA LEU A 22 15.78 -17.59 -8.08
C LEU A 22 16.60 -17.39 -9.37
N ILE A 23 17.92 -17.30 -9.26
CA ILE A 23 18.80 -17.19 -10.45
C ILE A 23 18.57 -18.37 -11.37
N LYS A 24 18.54 -19.61 -10.85
CA LYS A 24 18.32 -20.83 -11.64
C LYS A 24 16.96 -20.80 -12.35
N GLU A 25 15.92 -20.38 -11.65
CA GLU A 25 14.58 -20.22 -12.22
C GLU A 25 14.58 -19.22 -13.39
N GLN A 26 15.16 -18.04 -13.19
CA GLN A 26 15.21 -17.00 -14.22
C GLN A 26 16.08 -17.39 -15.42
N VAL A 27 17.19 -18.10 -15.19
CA VAL A 27 18.03 -18.63 -16.28
C VAL A 27 17.24 -19.65 -17.11
N ASN A 28 16.52 -20.57 -16.48
CA ASN A 28 15.71 -21.54 -17.21
C ASN A 28 14.60 -20.84 -18.02
N ALA A 29 13.88 -19.88 -17.42
CA ALA A 29 12.85 -19.11 -18.12
C ALA A 29 13.43 -18.34 -19.32
N PHE A 30 14.62 -17.75 -19.17
CA PHE A 30 15.32 -17.08 -20.26
C PHE A 30 15.72 -18.06 -21.37
N LEU A 31 16.22 -19.25 -21.02
CA LEU A 31 16.58 -20.28 -22.02
C LEU A 31 15.35 -20.77 -22.77
N ASP A 32 14.20 -20.89 -22.12
CA ASP A 32 12.94 -21.24 -22.80
C ASP A 32 12.52 -20.16 -23.78
N LEU A 33 12.62 -18.87 -23.39
CA LEU A 33 12.40 -17.75 -24.30
C LEU A 33 13.31 -17.80 -25.52
N ILE A 34 14.61 -18.04 -25.32
CA ILE A 34 15.57 -18.18 -26.45
C ILE A 34 15.21 -19.36 -27.36
N ARG A 35 14.76 -20.48 -26.79
CA ARG A 35 14.31 -21.65 -27.59
C ARG A 35 13.08 -21.30 -28.44
N GLU A 36 12.16 -20.55 -27.94
CA GLU A 36 10.98 -20.06 -28.68
C GLU A 36 11.40 -19.10 -29.81
N GLU A 37 12.30 -18.17 -29.54
CA GLU A 37 12.83 -17.22 -30.52
C GLU A 37 13.59 -17.97 -31.66
N ILE A 38 14.35 -19.02 -31.34
CA ILE A 38 15.00 -19.87 -32.34
C ILE A 38 13.95 -20.55 -33.22
N ARG A 39 12.89 -21.13 -32.65
CA ARG A 39 11.80 -21.77 -33.40
C ARG A 39 11.07 -20.79 -34.30
N ALA A 40 10.95 -19.54 -33.86
CA ALA A 40 10.33 -18.45 -34.62
C ALA A 40 11.27 -17.87 -35.71
N GLY A 41 12.51 -18.34 -35.82
CA GLY A 41 13.47 -17.84 -36.80
C GLY A 41 14.03 -16.44 -36.50
N ALA A 42 14.04 -16.03 -35.24
CA ALA A 42 14.50 -14.71 -34.84
C ALA A 42 16.03 -14.53 -34.90
N PHE A 43 16.78 -15.63 -35.05
CA PHE A 43 18.24 -15.62 -35.12
C PHE A 43 18.71 -15.95 -36.54
N ASN A 44 19.51 -15.06 -37.13
CA ASN A 44 20.01 -15.20 -38.51
C ASN A 44 21.46 -15.66 -38.58
N ALA A 45 22.18 -15.69 -37.46
CA ALA A 45 23.58 -16.07 -37.39
C ALA A 45 23.90 -16.74 -36.03
N PRO A 46 24.75 -17.81 -36.03
CA PRO A 46 25.11 -18.53 -34.79
C PRO A 46 25.77 -17.67 -33.73
N GLU A 47 26.48 -16.62 -34.12
CA GLU A 47 27.16 -15.69 -33.20
C GLU A 47 26.19 -14.98 -32.25
N GLN A 48 24.93 -14.81 -32.67
CA GLN A 48 23.87 -14.22 -31.84
C GLN A 48 23.46 -15.10 -30.64
N LEU A 49 23.77 -16.39 -30.71
CA LEU A 49 23.56 -17.39 -29.66
C LEU A 49 24.79 -17.57 -28.76
N ALA A 50 25.92 -16.89 -29.08
CA ALA A 50 27.09 -16.93 -28.24
C ALA A 50 26.82 -16.36 -26.86
N LEU A 51 27.50 -16.89 -25.84
CA LEU A 51 27.34 -16.42 -24.46
C LEU A 51 27.56 -14.90 -24.33
N ALA A 52 28.53 -14.36 -25.07
CA ALA A 52 28.81 -12.91 -25.04
C ALA A 52 27.63 -12.07 -25.56
N ALA A 53 26.83 -12.57 -26.49
CA ALA A 53 25.64 -11.90 -27.01
C ALA A 53 24.40 -12.11 -26.10
N LEU A 54 24.25 -13.29 -25.51
CA LEU A 54 23.10 -13.64 -24.68
C LEU A 54 23.23 -13.15 -23.25
N PHE A 55 24.45 -13.02 -22.72
CA PHE A 55 24.64 -12.62 -21.31
C PHE A 55 24.05 -11.23 -20.95
N PRO A 56 24.22 -10.17 -21.76
CA PRO A 56 23.58 -8.89 -21.52
C PRO A 56 22.04 -9.00 -21.56
N ARG A 57 21.49 -9.82 -22.44
CA ARG A 57 20.04 -10.08 -22.54
C ARG A 57 19.52 -10.83 -21.31
N LEU A 58 20.24 -11.87 -20.88
CA LEU A 58 19.95 -12.60 -19.65
C LEU A 58 19.96 -11.66 -18.44
N LEU A 59 20.97 -10.82 -18.33
CA LEU A 59 21.09 -9.86 -17.23
C LEU A 59 19.92 -8.87 -17.21
N ALA A 60 19.53 -8.35 -18.37
CA ALA A 60 18.36 -7.48 -18.51
C ALA A 60 17.06 -8.20 -18.14
N PHE A 61 16.92 -9.46 -18.54
CA PHE A 61 15.78 -10.30 -18.21
C PHE A 61 15.67 -10.54 -16.68
N VAL A 62 16.77 -10.93 -16.03
CA VAL A 62 16.83 -11.15 -14.58
C VAL A 62 16.55 -9.84 -13.84
N ARG A 63 17.15 -8.73 -14.24
CA ARG A 63 16.90 -7.40 -13.67
C ARG A 63 15.42 -7.02 -13.78
N ALA A 64 14.78 -7.27 -14.90
CA ALA A 64 13.36 -6.98 -15.10
C ALA A 64 12.48 -7.86 -14.20
N ALA A 65 12.77 -9.16 -14.12
CA ALA A 65 12.02 -10.11 -13.29
C ALA A 65 12.17 -9.87 -11.78
N THR A 66 13.35 -9.40 -11.35
CA THR A 66 13.66 -9.16 -9.92
C THR A 66 13.45 -7.71 -9.48
N ARG A 67 13.06 -6.83 -10.41
CA ARG A 67 12.83 -5.42 -10.12
C ARG A 67 11.70 -5.25 -9.11
N PRO A 68 11.90 -4.50 -8.02
CA PRO A 68 10.83 -4.23 -7.06
C PRO A 68 9.62 -3.62 -7.76
N ARG A 69 8.43 -4.18 -7.51
CA ARG A 69 7.17 -3.63 -8.05
C ARG A 69 6.85 -2.28 -7.42
N PHE A 70 7.12 -2.15 -6.13
CA PHE A 70 6.91 -0.92 -5.38
C PHE A 70 8.14 -0.02 -5.54
N ARG A 71 7.96 1.15 -6.15
CA ARG A 71 9.06 2.04 -6.52
C ARG A 71 8.73 3.49 -6.23
N ARG A 72 9.74 4.25 -5.91
CA ARG A 72 9.62 5.70 -5.83
C ARG A 72 9.20 6.28 -7.19
N VAL A 73 8.21 7.15 -7.18
CA VAL A 73 7.74 7.90 -8.35
C VAL A 73 7.82 9.40 -8.06
N LEU A 74 7.92 10.18 -9.11
CA LEU A 74 7.84 11.64 -9.03
C LEU A 74 6.36 12.03 -9.21
N ASN A 75 5.78 12.72 -8.21
CA ASN A 75 4.44 13.26 -8.32
C ASN A 75 4.49 14.66 -8.96
N ALA A 76 4.14 14.74 -10.23
CA ALA A 76 4.04 15.99 -10.99
C ALA A 76 2.57 16.32 -11.37
N THR A 77 1.59 15.76 -10.63
CA THR A 77 0.16 15.92 -10.96
C THR A 77 -0.46 17.20 -10.42
N GLY A 78 0.21 17.89 -9.50
CA GLY A 78 -0.36 19.03 -8.75
C GLY A 78 -1.27 18.62 -7.59
N VAL A 79 -1.50 17.31 -7.36
CA VAL A 79 -2.31 16.80 -6.25
C VAL A 79 -1.41 16.22 -5.17
N VAL A 80 -1.24 16.94 -4.06
CA VAL A 80 -0.30 16.57 -2.98
C VAL A 80 -0.67 15.21 -2.36
N ILE A 81 -1.96 15.00 -2.05
CA ILE A 81 -2.47 13.75 -1.45
C ILE A 81 -3.04 12.79 -2.49
N HIS A 82 -2.31 12.60 -3.59
CA HIS A 82 -2.77 11.78 -4.72
C HIS A 82 -3.03 10.33 -4.29
N THR A 83 -4.27 9.86 -4.47
CA THR A 83 -4.75 8.56 -3.94
C THR A 83 -3.99 7.36 -4.49
N ASN A 84 -3.52 7.42 -5.76
CA ASN A 84 -2.79 6.33 -6.42
C ASN A 84 -1.27 6.39 -6.18
N MET A 85 -0.77 7.43 -5.50
CA MET A 85 0.66 7.65 -5.27
C MET A 85 1.03 7.65 -3.78
N GLY A 86 0.25 6.95 -2.96
CA GLY A 86 0.55 6.79 -1.53
C GLY A 86 -0.06 7.85 -0.63
N ARG A 87 -0.80 8.83 -1.18
CA ARG A 87 -1.42 9.93 -0.44
C ARG A 87 -0.38 10.84 0.23
N SER A 88 -0.58 11.23 1.48
CA SER A 88 0.33 12.10 2.23
C SER A 88 1.63 11.38 2.59
N LEU A 89 2.74 12.06 2.42
CA LEU A 89 4.03 11.59 2.92
C LEU A 89 4.09 11.78 4.44
N LEU A 90 4.82 10.91 5.11
CA LEU A 90 5.12 11.04 6.53
C LEU A 90 6.24 12.07 6.74
N ALA A 91 6.20 12.75 7.88
CA ALA A 91 7.33 13.56 8.33
C ALA A 91 8.58 12.68 8.53
N PRO A 92 9.80 13.21 8.35
CA PRO A 92 11.03 12.44 8.53
C PRO A 92 11.12 11.73 9.88
N GLU A 93 10.73 12.39 10.95
CA GLU A 93 10.72 11.86 12.32
C GLU A 93 9.76 10.67 12.46
N ALA A 94 8.61 10.72 11.78
CA ALA A 94 7.65 9.62 11.76
C ALA A 94 8.18 8.43 10.96
N VAL A 95 8.89 8.65 9.85
CA VAL A 95 9.55 7.59 9.07
C VAL A 95 10.62 6.90 9.91
N GLU A 96 11.43 7.67 10.65
CA GLU A 96 12.45 7.13 11.54
C GLU A 96 11.83 6.30 12.66
N ALA A 97 10.78 6.80 13.30
CA ALA A 97 10.06 6.09 14.36
C ALA A 97 9.45 4.77 13.86
N VAL A 98 8.82 4.77 12.68
CA VAL A 98 8.27 3.55 12.06
C VAL A 98 9.39 2.55 11.74
N SER A 99 10.51 3.01 11.18
CA SER A 99 11.64 2.16 10.86
C SER A 99 12.25 1.53 12.12
N SER A 100 12.40 2.31 13.18
CA SER A 100 12.90 1.84 14.49
C SER A 100 11.95 0.80 15.09
N ALA A 101 10.65 1.06 15.11
CA ALA A 101 9.66 0.13 15.62
C ALA A 101 9.60 -1.19 14.83
N ALA A 102 9.83 -1.13 13.52
CA ALA A 102 9.86 -2.31 12.67
C ALA A 102 11.15 -3.13 12.78
N ALA A 103 12.26 -2.50 13.18
CA ALA A 103 13.57 -3.15 13.27
C ALA A 103 13.83 -3.83 14.62
N HIS A 104 13.04 -3.56 15.65
CA HIS A 104 13.26 -4.04 17.01
C HIS A 104 11.99 -4.60 17.64
N TYR A 105 12.15 -5.42 18.68
CA TYR A 105 11.04 -5.75 19.57
C TYR A 105 10.55 -4.50 20.27
N SER A 106 9.24 -4.37 20.44
CA SER A 106 8.61 -3.21 21.08
C SER A 106 7.57 -3.65 22.10
N ASN A 107 7.17 -2.73 22.94
CA ASN A 107 6.13 -2.93 23.95
C ASN A 107 4.70 -2.76 23.38
N LEU A 108 4.47 -3.15 22.15
CA LEU A 108 3.19 -2.92 21.43
C LEU A 108 1.94 -3.35 22.25
N GLU A 109 2.02 -4.50 22.90
CA GLU A 109 0.97 -5.02 23.79
C GLU A 109 1.58 -5.46 25.16
N PHE A 110 2.58 -4.76 25.62
CA PHE A 110 3.27 -5.07 26.88
C PHE A 110 3.39 -3.82 27.74
N ASP A 111 2.87 -3.87 28.95
CA ASP A 111 3.00 -2.80 29.94
C ASP A 111 4.34 -2.93 30.66
N LEU A 112 5.23 -1.98 30.44
CA LEU A 112 6.57 -1.96 31.04
C LEU A 112 6.55 -1.73 32.56
N THR A 113 5.47 -1.20 33.12
CA THR A 113 5.35 -0.90 34.54
C THR A 113 4.91 -2.13 35.33
N THR A 114 3.91 -2.84 34.81
CA THR A 114 3.34 -4.02 35.48
C THR A 114 3.98 -5.33 35.06
N GLY A 115 4.65 -5.37 33.90
CA GLY A 115 5.17 -6.59 33.30
C GLY A 115 4.10 -7.50 32.70
N GLU A 116 2.88 -7.00 32.52
CA GLU A 116 1.73 -7.76 32.01
C GLU A 116 1.36 -7.34 30.58
N ARG A 117 0.37 -8.05 30.01
CA ARG A 117 -0.16 -7.71 28.70
C ARG A 117 -0.94 -6.38 28.77
N GLY A 118 -0.47 -5.38 27.99
CA GLY A 118 -1.09 -4.08 27.81
C GLY A 118 -1.99 -4.01 26.58
N SER A 119 -2.62 -2.83 26.44
CA SER A 119 -3.42 -2.50 25.25
C SER A 119 -2.62 -1.66 24.28
N ARG A 120 -2.65 -2.00 22.97
CA ARG A 120 -2.00 -1.18 21.92
C ARG A 120 -2.65 0.21 21.78
N TYR A 121 -3.89 0.40 22.20
CA TYR A 121 -4.58 1.69 22.09
C TYR A 121 -4.01 2.73 23.04
N SER A 122 -3.49 2.32 24.21
CA SER A 122 -2.91 3.24 25.20
C SER A 122 -1.73 4.06 24.67
N HIS A 123 -1.02 3.57 23.62
CA HIS A 123 0.09 4.31 23.04
C HIS A 123 -0.31 5.59 22.32
N VAL A 124 -1.56 5.72 21.87
CA VAL A 124 -2.00 6.84 21.03
C VAL A 124 -3.22 7.57 21.59
N GLU A 125 -3.97 6.97 22.50
CA GLU A 125 -5.23 7.52 23.02
C GLU A 125 -5.03 8.88 23.69
N GLU A 126 -4.12 8.98 24.64
CA GLU A 126 -3.83 10.23 25.35
C GLU A 126 -3.41 11.36 24.39
N LEU A 127 -2.54 11.04 23.43
CA LEU A 127 -2.07 12.00 22.44
C LEU A 127 -3.23 12.52 21.57
N LEU A 128 -4.11 11.62 21.13
CA LEU A 128 -5.28 11.99 20.33
C LEU A 128 -6.27 12.81 21.13
N CYS A 129 -6.54 12.48 22.39
CA CYS A 129 -7.39 13.26 23.26
C CYS A 129 -6.83 14.69 23.44
N ARG A 130 -5.52 14.82 23.63
CA ARG A 130 -4.87 16.14 23.74
C ARG A 130 -4.95 16.96 22.45
N LEU A 131 -4.83 16.33 21.28
CA LEU A 131 -4.87 17.01 19.98
C LEU A 131 -6.28 17.41 19.57
N THR A 132 -7.29 16.63 19.94
CA THR A 132 -8.68 16.82 19.48
C THR A 132 -9.58 17.47 20.53
N GLY A 133 -9.21 17.42 21.81
CA GLY A 133 -10.06 17.80 22.94
C GLY A 133 -11.13 16.75 23.28
N ALA A 134 -11.08 15.56 22.71
CA ALA A 134 -12.01 14.47 23.00
C ALA A 134 -11.71 13.82 24.37
N GLU A 135 -12.73 13.26 25.00
CA GLU A 135 -12.61 12.53 26.28
C GLU A 135 -11.98 11.15 26.12
N ALA A 136 -12.17 10.51 24.95
CA ALA A 136 -11.57 9.23 24.60
C ALA A 136 -11.31 9.15 23.10
N ALA A 137 -10.40 8.28 22.68
CA ALA A 137 -10.04 8.10 21.29
C ALA A 137 -9.74 6.63 20.95
N LEU A 138 -10.15 6.21 19.77
CA LEU A 138 -9.88 4.88 19.22
C LEU A 138 -9.36 5.01 17.79
N VAL A 139 -8.28 4.32 17.49
CA VAL A 139 -7.72 4.25 16.14
C VAL A 139 -8.15 2.96 15.46
N VAL A 140 -8.63 3.09 14.23
CA VAL A 140 -8.96 1.99 13.33
C VAL A 140 -8.17 2.11 12.03
N ASN A 141 -8.15 1.06 11.22
CA ASN A 141 -7.30 0.96 10.03
C ASN A 141 -7.67 1.93 8.89
N ASN A 142 -8.93 2.41 8.84
CA ASN A 142 -9.38 3.37 7.83
C ASN A 142 -10.69 4.05 8.23
N ASN A 143 -11.07 5.07 7.46
CA ASN A 143 -12.31 5.82 7.70
C ASN A 143 -13.58 4.95 7.57
N ALA A 144 -13.61 3.97 6.67
CA ALA A 144 -14.76 3.07 6.53
C ALA A 144 -15.03 2.29 7.82
N ALA A 145 -13.98 1.79 8.45
CA ALA A 145 -14.07 1.11 9.74
C ALA A 145 -14.50 2.08 10.85
N ALA A 146 -14.03 3.33 10.83
CA ALA A 146 -14.45 4.36 11.78
C ALA A 146 -15.95 4.63 11.68
N VAL A 147 -16.47 4.85 10.49
CA VAL A 147 -17.92 5.08 10.27
C VAL A 147 -18.72 3.85 10.69
N LEU A 148 -18.29 2.65 10.32
CA LEU A 148 -19.00 1.42 10.65
C LEU A 148 -19.08 1.20 12.16
N ILE A 149 -17.97 1.35 12.90
CA ILE A 149 -17.96 1.13 14.36
C ILE A 149 -18.80 2.15 15.10
N VAL A 150 -18.77 3.42 14.67
CA VAL A 150 -19.62 4.48 15.27
C VAL A 150 -21.09 4.14 15.06
N LEU A 151 -21.50 3.79 13.85
CA LEU A 151 -22.88 3.49 13.52
C LEU A 151 -23.37 2.20 14.21
N ASP A 152 -22.57 1.13 14.22
CA ASP A 152 -22.95 -0.13 14.91
C ASP A 152 -23.08 0.07 16.41
N THR A 153 -22.20 0.87 17.02
CA THR A 153 -22.19 1.10 18.47
C THR A 153 -23.33 2.02 18.93
N LEU A 154 -23.56 3.11 18.21
CA LEU A 154 -24.49 4.16 18.67
C LEU A 154 -25.86 4.09 18.03
N CYS A 155 -25.97 3.54 16.82
CA CYS A 155 -27.16 3.67 15.97
C CYS A 155 -27.79 2.34 15.53
N LYS A 156 -27.28 1.21 15.99
CA LYS A 156 -27.84 -0.11 15.63
C LYS A 156 -29.33 -0.19 15.98
N GLY A 157 -30.17 -0.51 14.98
CA GLY A 157 -31.63 -0.55 15.14
C GLY A 157 -32.31 0.83 15.25
N ARG A 158 -31.54 1.92 15.09
CA ARG A 158 -32.06 3.29 15.15
C ARG A 158 -31.99 3.96 13.77
N GLU A 159 -32.76 5.04 13.61
CA GLU A 159 -32.71 5.86 12.42
C GLU A 159 -31.48 6.78 12.44
N VAL A 160 -30.83 6.88 11.30
CA VAL A 160 -29.69 7.78 11.07
C VAL A 160 -30.02 8.68 9.87
N ILE A 161 -30.03 9.97 10.13
CA ILE A 161 -30.36 10.98 9.13
C ILE A 161 -29.12 11.34 8.34
N VAL A 162 -29.21 11.28 7.00
CA VAL A 162 -28.11 11.61 6.09
C VAL A 162 -28.61 12.46 4.95
N SER A 163 -27.90 13.53 4.63
CA SER A 163 -28.15 14.32 3.44
C SER A 163 -27.92 13.48 2.18
N ARG A 164 -28.84 13.55 1.22
CA ARG A 164 -28.69 12.86 -0.09
C ARG A 164 -27.39 13.23 -0.82
N GLY A 165 -26.90 14.45 -0.64
CA GLY A 165 -25.60 14.87 -1.19
C GLY A 165 -24.38 14.16 -0.58
N GLN A 166 -24.54 13.49 0.55
CA GLN A 166 -23.49 12.71 1.22
C GLN A 166 -23.57 11.21 0.96
N LEU A 167 -24.57 10.74 0.21
CA LEU A 167 -24.70 9.34 -0.21
C LEU A 167 -23.80 9.06 -1.41
N VAL A 168 -22.51 9.10 -1.16
CA VAL A 168 -21.47 9.02 -2.19
C VAL A 168 -20.86 7.62 -2.27
N GLU A 169 -20.32 7.30 -3.43
CA GLU A 169 -19.42 6.19 -3.66
C GLU A 169 -18.00 6.72 -3.84
N ILE A 170 -17.05 6.24 -3.05
CA ILE A 170 -15.67 6.71 -3.04
C ILE A 170 -14.71 5.53 -3.19
N GLY A 171 -13.66 5.71 -4.01
CA GLY A 171 -12.48 4.85 -4.02
C GLY A 171 -12.74 3.36 -4.24
N GLY A 172 -13.39 3.00 -5.32
CA GLY A 172 -13.48 1.60 -5.74
C GLY A 172 -14.50 0.76 -4.95
N SER A 173 -15.72 1.25 -4.83
CA SER A 173 -16.89 0.54 -4.28
C SER A 173 -17.18 0.76 -2.79
N PHE A 174 -16.60 1.76 -2.13
CA PHE A 174 -17.04 2.19 -0.81
C PHE A 174 -18.29 3.06 -0.96
N ARG A 175 -19.46 2.48 -0.68
CA ARG A 175 -20.77 3.15 -0.78
C ARG A 175 -21.34 3.41 0.61
N ILE A 176 -21.63 4.67 0.93
CA ILE A 176 -22.18 5.07 2.24
C ILE A 176 -23.46 4.31 2.60
N PRO A 177 -24.46 4.15 1.70
CA PRO A 177 -25.66 3.38 2.02
C PRO A 177 -25.38 1.93 2.42
N GLU A 178 -24.42 1.29 1.79
CA GLU A 178 -24.06 -0.11 2.09
C GLU A 178 -23.36 -0.24 3.45
N VAL A 179 -22.51 0.71 3.80
CA VAL A 179 -21.87 0.75 5.13
C VAL A 179 -22.91 0.95 6.22
N MET A 180 -23.86 1.85 6.00
CA MET A 180 -24.96 2.09 6.92
C MET A 180 -25.85 0.84 7.08
N ALA A 181 -26.20 0.18 5.99
CA ALA A 181 -26.95 -1.07 6.04
C ALA A 181 -26.22 -2.18 6.84
N LYS A 182 -24.88 -2.29 6.66
CA LYS A 182 -24.04 -3.26 7.40
C LYS A 182 -23.94 -2.97 8.89
N SER A 183 -24.06 -1.71 9.32
CA SER A 183 -24.08 -1.35 10.73
C SER A 183 -25.38 -1.68 11.44
N GLY A 184 -26.42 -2.09 10.69
CA GLY A 184 -27.76 -2.37 11.24
C GLY A 184 -28.55 -1.12 11.62
N CYS A 185 -28.13 0.07 11.20
CA CYS A 185 -28.92 1.31 11.36
C CYS A 185 -29.96 1.43 10.21
N ILE A 186 -30.98 2.26 10.44
CA ILE A 186 -32.03 2.56 9.47
C ILE A 186 -31.71 3.91 8.82
N LEU A 187 -31.37 3.88 7.53
CA LEU A 187 -31.05 5.09 6.77
C LEU A 187 -32.30 5.95 6.55
N ARG A 188 -32.22 7.23 6.90
CA ARG A 188 -33.20 8.28 6.58
C ARG A 188 -32.53 9.36 5.74
N GLU A 189 -32.93 9.44 4.47
CA GLU A 189 -32.40 10.42 3.54
C GLU A 189 -33.17 11.72 3.63
N VAL A 190 -32.47 12.86 3.68
CA VAL A 190 -33.05 14.19 3.69
C VAL A 190 -32.45 15.10 2.62
N GLY A 191 -33.21 16.12 2.21
CA GLY A 191 -32.76 17.11 1.22
C GLY A 191 -32.71 16.59 -0.19
N ALA A 192 -31.96 17.29 -1.04
CA ALA A 192 -31.69 16.95 -2.43
C ALA A 192 -30.22 16.62 -2.64
N THR A 193 -29.86 16.02 -3.78
CA THR A 193 -28.48 15.58 -4.08
C THR A 193 -27.47 16.72 -4.09
N ASN A 194 -27.88 17.93 -4.47
CA ASN A 194 -27.03 19.11 -4.59
C ASN A 194 -27.30 20.18 -3.54
N ARG A 195 -28.32 20.00 -2.68
CA ARG A 195 -28.69 21.01 -1.66
C ARG A 195 -29.54 20.40 -0.55
N THR A 196 -29.15 20.64 0.71
CA THR A 196 -29.91 20.29 1.90
C THR A 196 -30.03 21.55 2.78
N HIS A 197 -31.24 21.81 3.27
CA HIS A 197 -31.56 22.94 4.13
C HIS A 197 -31.86 22.45 5.55
N LEU A 198 -31.79 23.35 6.52
CA LEU A 198 -32.12 23.01 7.90
C LEU A 198 -33.55 22.46 8.04
N ARG A 199 -34.52 23.00 7.26
CA ARG A 199 -35.92 22.53 7.23
C ARG A 199 -36.08 21.06 6.76
N ASP A 200 -35.08 20.50 6.11
CA ASP A 200 -35.12 19.10 5.65
C ASP A 200 -34.82 18.10 6.78
N TYR A 201 -34.39 18.62 7.95
CA TYR A 201 -34.09 17.84 9.15
C TYR A 201 -35.20 17.95 10.23
N VAL A 202 -36.26 18.71 9.99
CA VAL A 202 -37.31 19.02 10.98
C VAL A 202 -38.63 18.26 10.65
#